data_07ec61c1a8d7860f014d1e337308c881
#
_entry.id   07ec61c1a8d7860f014d1e337308c881
#
_cell.length_a   1.000
_cell.length_b   1.000
_cell.length_c   1.000
_cell.angle_alpha   90.00
_cell.angle_beta   90.00
_cell.angle_gamma   90.00
#
_symmetry.space_group_name_H-M   'P 1'
#
loop_
_entity.id
_entity.type
_entity.pdbx_description
1 polymer ?
#
loop_
_entity_poly.entity_id
_entity_poly.type
_entity_poly.pdbx_seq_one_letter_code
_entity_poly.pdbx_strand_id
1 'polypeptide(L)'
;MKNILVVTGGAGFVGSNLIEELIKFKKYTIISLDNYSSGSTRNHIKNSKIKYLKGDTKNISNILKKYKKKIHTIFHFGEFSRIFKSFERIANCFNSNVQGSSELFNFALENKTKLVYSATSATLGNKGLDMNLSPYAFTKAKNLELLENLKRWFNFKYEVIYFYNVYGPKQISKGEMATVVGIFENCYLNKKPLTVVKPGTQTRRFTHVKDTVNACIYAWRKNKNLHYSVAANKSYTILELAKMFKSNIKFLPKRSGERYSSAFSKMNLNNKVIRIKAKIKIQDYINNFLSI
;
A
#
# COMPACT_ATOMS: atom_id res chain seq x y z
N MET A 1 -21.05 -17.22 -12.71
CA MET A 1 -20.57 -15.83 -12.92
C MET A 1 -19.56 -15.47 -11.83
N LYS A 2 -18.43 -14.81 -12.19
CA LYS A 2 -17.43 -14.36 -11.21
C LYS A 2 -17.92 -13.07 -10.53
N ASN A 3 -18.25 -13.15 -9.25
CA ASN A 3 -18.84 -12.04 -8.49
C ASN A 3 -18.17 -11.77 -7.14
N ILE A 4 -17.01 -12.38 -6.87
CA ILE A 4 -16.25 -12.18 -5.64
C ILE A 4 -15.05 -11.28 -5.92
N LEU A 5 -14.87 -10.25 -5.10
CA LEU A 5 -13.65 -9.46 -5.00
C LEU A 5 -12.88 -9.91 -3.76
N VAL A 6 -11.60 -10.19 -3.89
CA VAL A 6 -10.72 -10.52 -2.76
C VAL A 6 -9.83 -9.33 -2.48
N VAL A 7 -9.70 -8.93 -1.22
CA VAL A 7 -8.76 -7.92 -0.76
C VAL A 7 -7.84 -8.57 0.26
N THR A 8 -6.59 -8.82 -0.10
CA THR A 8 -5.58 -9.26 0.88
C THR A 8 -5.03 -8.05 1.63
N GLY A 9 -4.72 -8.20 2.90
CA GLY A 9 -4.46 -7.05 3.78
C GLY A 9 -5.73 -6.22 4.02
N GLY A 10 -6.92 -6.84 3.93
CA GLY A 10 -8.20 -6.15 3.98
C GLY A 10 -8.59 -5.62 5.36
N ALA A 11 -7.96 -6.10 6.44
CA ALA A 11 -8.09 -5.53 7.79
C ALA A 11 -7.03 -4.45 8.06
N GLY A 12 -6.12 -4.19 7.12
CA GLY A 12 -5.10 -3.15 7.18
C GLY A 12 -5.64 -1.78 6.82
N PHE A 13 -4.76 -0.78 6.83
CA PHE A 13 -5.07 0.63 6.56
C PHE A 13 -5.70 0.83 5.17
N VAL A 14 -4.96 0.57 4.10
CA VAL A 14 -5.44 0.83 2.74
C VAL A 14 -6.53 -0.17 2.34
N GLY A 15 -6.38 -1.45 2.72
CA GLY A 15 -7.33 -2.51 2.37
C GLY A 15 -8.73 -2.26 2.93
N SER A 16 -8.86 -1.82 4.18
CA SER A 16 -10.15 -1.53 4.79
C SER A 16 -10.84 -0.30 4.17
N ASN A 17 -10.08 0.74 3.80
CA ASN A 17 -10.61 1.88 3.06
C ASN A 17 -11.05 1.48 1.63
N LEU A 18 -10.33 0.55 0.98
CA LEU A 18 -10.76 0.02 -0.32
C LEU A 18 -12.06 -0.77 -0.19
N ILE A 19 -12.21 -1.60 0.83
CA ILE A 19 -13.43 -2.37 1.07
C ILE A 19 -14.63 -1.45 1.23
N GLU A 20 -14.52 -0.32 1.95
CA GLU A 20 -15.60 0.69 2.08
C GLU A 20 -16.09 1.22 0.72
N GLU A 21 -15.22 1.37 -0.23
CA GLU A 21 -15.61 1.81 -1.58
C GLU A 21 -16.13 0.65 -2.42
N LEU A 22 -15.56 -0.56 -2.29
CA LEU A 22 -15.96 -1.72 -3.07
C LEU A 22 -17.36 -2.23 -2.74
N ILE A 23 -17.84 -2.10 -1.49
CA ILE A 23 -19.21 -2.51 -1.10
C ILE A 23 -20.30 -1.71 -1.82
N LYS A 24 -19.98 -0.53 -2.33
CA LYS A 24 -20.91 0.29 -3.13
C LYS A 24 -21.25 -0.36 -4.48
N PHE A 25 -20.41 -1.27 -4.97
CA PHE A 25 -20.67 -2.06 -6.18
C PHE A 25 -21.56 -3.26 -5.86
N LYS A 26 -22.90 -3.05 -5.90
CA LYS A 26 -23.93 -3.99 -5.42
C LYS A 26 -23.82 -5.44 -5.94
N LYS A 27 -23.27 -5.64 -7.13
CA LYS A 27 -23.14 -6.96 -7.78
C LYS A 27 -22.04 -7.85 -7.20
N TYR A 28 -21.14 -7.29 -6.37
CA TYR A 28 -20.02 -8.05 -5.82
C TYR A 28 -20.22 -8.35 -4.33
N THR A 29 -19.69 -9.50 -3.93
CA THR A 29 -19.37 -9.82 -2.54
C THR A 29 -17.85 -9.70 -2.34
N ILE A 30 -17.42 -9.44 -1.11
CA ILE A 30 -16.01 -9.17 -0.80
C ILE A 30 -15.50 -10.22 0.17
N ILE A 31 -14.33 -10.76 -0.11
CA ILE A 31 -13.53 -11.52 0.85
C ILE A 31 -12.35 -10.66 1.26
N SER A 32 -12.29 -10.34 2.57
CA SER A 32 -11.13 -9.72 3.20
C SER A 32 -10.26 -10.85 3.75
N LEU A 33 -9.05 -11.03 3.19
CA LEU A 33 -8.06 -12.00 3.68
C LEU A 33 -6.93 -11.25 4.37
N ASP A 34 -6.70 -11.53 5.65
CA ASP A 34 -5.65 -10.87 6.43
C ASP A 34 -5.07 -11.83 7.48
N ASN A 35 -3.76 -11.77 7.70
CA ASN A 35 -3.10 -12.55 8.75
C ASN A 35 -3.03 -11.80 10.09
N TYR A 36 -3.49 -10.53 10.11
CA TYR A 36 -3.49 -9.61 11.24
C TYR A 36 -2.10 -9.28 11.81
N SER A 37 -1.05 -9.43 11.03
CA SER A 37 0.30 -8.99 11.44
C SER A 37 0.41 -7.48 11.64
N SER A 38 -0.41 -6.70 10.93
CA SER A 38 -0.56 -5.25 11.10
C SER A 38 -2.01 -4.78 10.93
N GLY A 39 -2.89 -5.63 10.45
CA GLY A 39 -4.33 -5.40 10.36
C GLY A 39 -5.02 -5.46 11.71
N SER A 40 -6.22 -4.90 11.81
CA SER A 40 -7.01 -4.84 13.03
C SER A 40 -8.48 -5.16 12.76
N THR A 41 -9.10 -5.93 13.66
CA THR A 41 -10.55 -6.18 13.64
C THR A 41 -11.37 -4.89 13.83
N ARG A 42 -10.77 -3.83 14.40
CA ARG A 42 -11.40 -2.50 14.51
C ARG A 42 -11.69 -1.88 13.14
N ASN A 43 -11.00 -2.32 12.09
CA ASN A 43 -11.23 -1.88 10.72
C ASN A 43 -12.34 -2.67 10.01
N HIS A 44 -12.94 -3.66 10.67
CA HIS A 44 -14.03 -4.43 10.09
C HIS A 44 -15.28 -3.58 9.93
N ILE A 45 -15.98 -3.80 8.83
CA ILE A 45 -17.24 -3.17 8.49
C ILE A 45 -18.35 -4.20 8.67
N LYS A 46 -19.36 -3.91 9.45
CA LYS A 46 -20.54 -4.78 9.58
C LYS A 46 -21.39 -4.69 8.31
N ASN A 47 -21.22 -5.65 7.40
CA ASN A 47 -21.98 -5.74 6.16
C ASN A 47 -22.04 -7.20 5.69
N SER A 48 -23.24 -7.70 5.35
CA SER A 48 -23.47 -9.08 4.94
C SER A 48 -22.74 -9.49 3.65
N LYS A 49 -22.32 -8.52 2.84
CA LYS A 49 -21.54 -8.75 1.61
C LYS A 49 -20.05 -8.94 1.86
N ILE A 50 -19.56 -8.79 3.09
CA ILE A 50 -18.15 -8.92 3.42
C ILE A 50 -17.93 -10.18 4.24
N LYS A 51 -17.01 -11.01 3.80
CA LYS A 51 -16.52 -12.15 4.56
C LYS A 51 -15.06 -11.91 4.96
N TYR A 52 -14.80 -11.92 6.25
CA TYR A 52 -13.46 -11.83 6.81
C TYR A 52 -12.87 -13.22 7.01
N LEU A 53 -11.72 -13.48 6.40
CA LEU A 53 -10.96 -14.72 6.56
C LEU A 53 -9.60 -14.39 7.17
N LYS A 54 -9.24 -15.10 8.24
CA LYS A 54 -7.89 -15.02 8.81
C LYS A 54 -6.98 -16.01 8.08
N GLY A 55 -5.87 -15.52 7.56
CA GLY A 55 -4.88 -16.37 6.91
C GLY A 55 -3.80 -15.60 6.17
N ASP A 56 -2.76 -16.31 5.79
CA ASP A 56 -1.60 -15.77 5.09
C ASP A 56 -1.70 -16.04 3.58
N THR A 57 -1.19 -15.14 2.76
CA THR A 57 -1.22 -15.25 1.29
C THR A 57 -0.45 -16.45 0.77
N LYS A 58 0.57 -16.93 1.48
CA LYS A 58 1.28 -18.17 1.14
C LYS A 58 0.40 -19.44 1.14
N ASN A 59 -0.74 -19.38 1.82
CA ASN A 59 -1.72 -20.47 1.89
C ASN A 59 -3.00 -20.16 1.09
N ILE A 60 -2.95 -19.18 0.18
CA ILE A 60 -4.15 -18.64 -0.50
C ILE A 60 -4.93 -19.71 -1.26
N SER A 61 -4.25 -20.66 -1.89
CA SER A 61 -4.87 -21.74 -2.66
C SER A 61 -5.80 -22.62 -1.80
N ASN A 62 -5.38 -22.94 -0.58
CA ASN A 62 -6.19 -23.70 0.37
C ASN A 62 -7.33 -22.84 0.93
N ILE A 63 -7.03 -21.61 1.36
CA ILE A 63 -8.00 -20.70 1.98
C ILE A 63 -9.14 -20.37 1.00
N LEU A 64 -8.82 -20.12 -0.26
CA LEU A 64 -9.79 -19.72 -1.28
C LEU A 64 -10.27 -20.86 -2.16
N LYS A 65 -9.91 -22.13 -1.89
CA LYS A 65 -10.23 -23.32 -2.69
C LYS A 65 -11.71 -23.36 -3.12
N LYS A 66 -12.64 -23.16 -2.19
CA LYS A 66 -14.08 -23.20 -2.46
C LYS A 66 -14.63 -21.99 -3.21
N TYR A 67 -13.87 -20.91 -3.33
CA TYR A 67 -14.26 -19.67 -3.98
C TYR A 67 -13.63 -19.48 -5.36
N LYS A 68 -12.59 -20.25 -5.71
CA LYS A 68 -11.70 -20.02 -6.86
C LYS A 68 -12.44 -19.74 -8.18
N LYS A 69 -13.51 -20.48 -8.48
CA LYS A 69 -14.31 -20.30 -9.72
C LYS A 69 -15.16 -19.01 -9.73
N LYS A 70 -15.42 -18.41 -8.55
CA LYS A 70 -16.27 -17.21 -8.38
C LYS A 70 -15.47 -15.92 -8.23
N ILE A 71 -14.14 -16.00 -8.07
CA ILE A 71 -13.31 -14.82 -7.87
C ILE A 71 -13.15 -14.06 -9.19
N HIS A 72 -13.54 -12.78 -9.19
CA HIS A 72 -13.41 -11.86 -10.31
C HIS A 72 -12.05 -11.17 -10.30
N THR A 73 -11.68 -10.59 -9.16
CA THR A 73 -10.44 -9.80 -9.01
C THR A 73 -9.85 -9.98 -7.62
N ILE A 74 -8.54 -10.01 -7.53
CA ILE A 74 -7.79 -9.93 -6.27
C ILE A 74 -7.09 -8.57 -6.23
N PHE A 75 -7.34 -7.79 -5.15
CA PHE A 75 -6.57 -6.61 -4.77
C PHE A 75 -5.53 -7.06 -3.75
N HIS A 76 -4.26 -7.02 -4.13
CA HIS A 76 -3.18 -7.55 -3.30
C HIS A 76 -2.45 -6.43 -2.55
N PHE A 77 -2.78 -6.28 -1.25
CA PHE A 77 -2.19 -5.31 -0.33
C PHE A 77 -1.61 -5.98 0.93
N GLY A 78 -1.78 -7.30 1.07
CA GLY A 78 -1.32 -8.10 2.21
C GLY A 78 0.16 -8.45 2.10
N GLU A 79 1.03 -7.46 2.20
CA GLU A 79 2.48 -7.59 2.13
C GLU A 79 3.16 -6.80 3.25
N PHE A 80 4.40 -7.19 3.57
CA PHE A 80 5.24 -6.41 4.47
C PHE A 80 5.54 -5.03 3.87
N SER A 81 5.35 -3.93 4.62
CA SER A 81 5.30 -2.58 4.04
C SER A 81 6.14 -1.53 4.76
N ARG A 82 7.25 -1.92 5.43
CA ARG A 82 8.14 -0.98 6.14
C ARG A 82 9.60 -1.16 5.74
N ILE A 83 10.21 -0.07 5.24
CA ILE A 83 11.61 -0.06 4.77
C ILE A 83 12.53 -0.39 5.94
N PHE A 84 12.53 0.42 7.00
CA PHE A 84 13.46 0.26 8.13
C PHE A 84 13.33 -1.13 8.76
N LYS A 85 12.12 -1.57 9.07
CA LYS A 85 11.86 -2.87 9.70
C LYS A 85 12.18 -4.08 8.82
N SER A 86 12.31 -3.89 7.50
CA SER A 86 12.71 -4.98 6.62
C SER A 86 14.15 -5.43 6.82
N PHE A 87 15.03 -4.60 7.38
CA PHE A 87 16.39 -4.99 7.76
C PHE A 87 16.41 -5.88 9.01
N GLU A 88 15.58 -5.55 10.00
CA GLU A 88 15.48 -6.31 11.26
C GLU A 88 14.69 -7.62 11.08
N ARG A 89 13.73 -7.62 10.14
CA ARG A 89 12.79 -8.72 9.90
C ARG A 89 12.83 -9.20 8.46
N ILE A 90 14.05 -9.49 7.97
CA ILE A 90 14.27 -9.88 6.58
C ILE A 90 13.46 -11.13 6.20
N ALA A 91 13.46 -12.16 7.05
CA ALA A 91 12.70 -13.40 6.81
C ALA A 91 11.19 -13.11 6.66
N ASN A 92 10.62 -12.27 7.55
CA ASN A 92 9.21 -11.92 7.47
C ASN A 92 8.89 -11.14 6.19
N CYS A 93 9.80 -10.23 5.79
CA CYS A 93 9.66 -9.46 4.55
C CYS A 93 9.67 -10.40 3.33
N PHE A 94 10.60 -11.33 3.25
CA PHE A 94 10.70 -12.29 2.13
C PHE A 94 9.54 -13.29 2.13
N ASN A 95 9.16 -13.85 3.27
CA ASN A 95 8.02 -14.76 3.38
C ASN A 95 6.71 -14.10 2.94
N SER A 96 6.49 -12.85 3.31
CA SER A 96 5.28 -12.12 2.93
C SER A 96 5.34 -11.66 1.46
N ASN A 97 6.42 -10.96 1.07
CA ASN A 97 6.46 -10.26 -0.20
C ASN A 97 6.92 -11.14 -1.38
N VAL A 98 7.77 -12.16 -1.14
CA VAL A 98 8.22 -13.07 -2.20
C VAL A 98 7.34 -14.30 -2.21
N GLN A 99 7.38 -15.11 -1.15
CA GLN A 99 6.64 -16.37 -1.11
C GLN A 99 5.13 -16.12 -1.19
N GLY A 100 4.58 -15.26 -0.31
CA GLY A 100 3.15 -14.99 -0.28
C GLY A 100 2.62 -14.38 -1.58
N SER A 101 3.40 -13.49 -2.21
CA SER A 101 3.00 -12.89 -3.49
C SER A 101 3.12 -13.87 -4.66
N SER A 102 4.17 -14.70 -4.72
CA SER A 102 4.30 -15.70 -5.80
C SER A 102 3.19 -16.75 -5.74
N GLU A 103 2.82 -17.23 -4.55
CA GLU A 103 1.67 -18.13 -4.37
C GLU A 103 0.35 -17.49 -4.82
N LEU A 104 0.16 -16.21 -4.49
CA LEU A 104 -1.02 -15.47 -4.92
C LEU A 104 -1.04 -15.26 -6.44
N PHE A 105 0.10 -14.93 -7.06
CA PHE A 105 0.19 -14.75 -8.50
C PHE A 105 -0.10 -16.06 -9.24
N ASN A 106 0.46 -17.17 -8.76
CA ASN A 106 0.18 -18.50 -9.31
C ASN A 106 -1.32 -18.85 -9.19
N PHE A 107 -1.91 -18.67 -8.00
CA PHE A 107 -3.34 -18.87 -7.80
C PHE A 107 -4.20 -18.03 -8.75
N ALA A 108 -3.84 -16.75 -8.93
CA ALA A 108 -4.56 -15.85 -9.83
C ALA A 108 -4.41 -16.26 -11.29
N LEU A 109 -3.22 -16.72 -11.71
CA LEU A 109 -2.94 -17.21 -13.05
C LEU A 109 -3.75 -18.47 -13.36
N GLU A 110 -3.67 -19.52 -12.53
CA GLU A 110 -4.39 -20.77 -12.69
C GLU A 110 -5.91 -20.60 -12.79
N ASN A 111 -6.45 -19.66 -12.03
CA ASN A 111 -7.89 -19.41 -11.96
C ASN A 111 -8.36 -18.30 -12.92
N LYS A 112 -7.49 -17.83 -13.81
CA LYS A 112 -7.77 -16.72 -14.75
C LYS A 112 -8.43 -15.54 -14.03
N THR A 113 -7.85 -15.15 -12.89
CA THR A 113 -8.34 -14.09 -12.01
C THR A 113 -7.50 -12.84 -12.24
N LYS A 114 -8.15 -11.68 -12.43
CA LYS A 114 -7.45 -10.41 -12.56
C LYS A 114 -6.80 -10.02 -11.23
N LEU A 115 -5.60 -9.45 -11.33
CA LEU A 115 -4.86 -8.92 -10.20
C LEU A 115 -4.81 -7.39 -10.24
N VAL A 116 -4.99 -6.74 -9.08
CA VAL A 116 -4.63 -5.33 -8.84
C VAL A 116 -3.56 -5.33 -7.76
N TYR A 117 -2.34 -4.99 -8.15
CA TYR A 117 -1.15 -5.10 -7.30
C TYR A 117 -0.71 -3.74 -6.75
N SER A 118 -0.45 -3.68 -5.45
CA SER A 118 0.13 -2.50 -4.80
C SER A 118 1.65 -2.50 -4.93
N ALA A 119 2.18 -1.69 -5.80
CA ALA A 119 3.61 -1.39 -5.86
C ALA A 119 3.95 -0.22 -4.91
N THR A 120 5.22 0.12 -4.83
CA THR A 120 5.71 1.20 -3.97
C THR A 120 6.54 2.21 -4.74
N SER A 121 6.41 3.48 -4.39
CA SER A 121 7.30 4.53 -4.87
C SER A 121 8.78 4.29 -4.47
N ALA A 122 9.06 3.37 -3.54
CA ALA A 122 10.42 3.00 -3.17
C ALA A 122 11.18 2.35 -4.33
N THR A 123 10.49 1.69 -5.27
CA THR A 123 11.11 1.10 -6.47
C THR A 123 11.36 2.11 -7.58
N LEU A 124 10.81 3.32 -7.47
CA LEU A 124 10.90 4.37 -8.49
C LEU A 124 11.99 5.42 -8.18
N GLY A 125 12.53 5.46 -6.95
CA GLY A 125 13.47 6.47 -6.50
C GLY A 125 14.81 6.39 -7.23
N ASN A 126 15.47 7.56 -7.40
CA ASN A 126 16.81 7.68 -7.98
C ASN A 126 16.96 6.96 -9.33
N LYS A 127 16.02 7.21 -10.26
CA LYS A 127 15.94 6.56 -11.58
C LYS A 127 15.92 5.02 -11.51
N GLY A 128 15.26 4.45 -10.49
CA GLY A 128 15.18 3.01 -10.25
C GLY A 128 16.30 2.42 -9.38
N LEU A 129 17.35 3.17 -9.08
CA LEU A 129 18.46 2.67 -8.25
C LEU A 129 18.05 2.39 -6.79
N ASP A 130 16.99 3.08 -6.30
CA ASP A 130 16.47 2.88 -4.94
C ASP A 130 15.82 1.51 -4.73
N MET A 131 15.56 0.72 -5.78
CA MET A 131 14.96 -0.61 -5.66
C MET A 131 15.83 -1.60 -4.87
N ASN A 132 17.14 -1.35 -4.76
CA ASN A 132 18.08 -2.19 -4.02
C ASN A 132 18.46 -1.63 -2.64
N LEU A 133 17.89 -0.49 -2.21
CA LEU A 133 18.24 0.17 -0.94
C LEU A 133 17.73 -0.54 0.31
N SER A 134 16.82 -1.48 0.19
CA SER A 134 16.28 -2.24 1.34
C SER A 134 15.68 -3.57 0.91
N PRO A 135 15.60 -4.57 1.82
CA PRO A 135 14.90 -5.82 1.54
C PRO A 135 13.46 -5.60 1.07
N TYR A 136 12.76 -4.62 1.64
CA TYR A 136 11.42 -4.23 1.20
C TYR A 136 11.37 -3.74 -0.25
N ALA A 137 12.23 -2.79 -0.63
CA ALA A 137 12.24 -2.25 -1.98
C ALA A 137 12.64 -3.33 -3.00
N PHE A 138 13.64 -4.14 -2.66
CA PHE A 138 14.10 -5.27 -3.46
C PHE A 138 12.98 -6.27 -3.74
N THR A 139 12.29 -6.76 -2.69
CA THR A 139 11.21 -7.74 -2.85
C THR A 139 10.06 -7.20 -3.71
N LYS A 140 9.70 -5.92 -3.53
CA LYS A 140 8.68 -5.26 -4.36
C LYS A 140 9.11 -5.11 -5.82
N ALA A 141 10.37 -4.79 -6.09
CA ALA A 141 10.90 -4.70 -7.44
C ALA A 141 10.89 -6.08 -8.14
N LYS A 142 11.27 -7.14 -7.43
CA LYS A 142 11.24 -8.51 -7.97
C LYS A 142 9.82 -9.00 -8.26
N ASN A 143 8.84 -8.61 -7.48
CA ASN A 143 7.44 -8.90 -7.78
C ASN A 143 6.95 -8.19 -9.05
N LEU A 144 7.39 -6.96 -9.31
CA LEU A 144 7.07 -6.27 -10.57
C LEU A 144 7.70 -6.97 -11.77
N GLU A 145 8.97 -7.38 -11.67
CA GLU A 145 9.67 -8.14 -12.70
C GLU A 145 8.97 -9.47 -12.98
N LEU A 146 8.54 -10.19 -11.93
CA LEU A 146 7.78 -11.43 -12.07
C LEU A 146 6.44 -11.19 -12.78
N LEU A 147 5.68 -10.15 -12.42
CA LEU A 147 4.40 -9.83 -13.06
C LEU A 147 4.57 -9.53 -14.54
N GLU A 148 5.64 -8.82 -14.95
CA GLU A 148 5.94 -8.55 -16.35
C GLU A 148 6.25 -9.85 -17.12
N ASN A 149 7.01 -10.76 -16.50
CA ASN A 149 7.30 -12.07 -17.07
C ASN A 149 6.02 -12.93 -17.18
N LEU A 150 5.19 -12.97 -16.16
CA LEU A 150 3.91 -13.70 -16.20
C LEU A 150 2.97 -13.15 -17.29
N LYS A 151 2.97 -11.84 -17.53
CA LYS A 151 2.24 -11.24 -18.64
C LYS A 151 2.80 -11.72 -19.99
N ARG A 152 4.12 -11.74 -20.15
CA ARG A 152 4.80 -12.15 -21.38
C ARG A 152 4.62 -13.64 -21.67
N TRP A 153 4.78 -14.49 -20.65
CA TRP A 153 4.71 -15.94 -20.81
C TRP A 153 3.27 -16.47 -20.94
N PHE A 154 2.32 -15.89 -20.16
CA PHE A 154 0.99 -16.45 -19.98
C PHE A 154 -0.16 -15.48 -20.26
N ASN A 155 0.15 -14.27 -20.79
CA ASN A 155 -0.84 -13.20 -20.99
C ASN A 155 -1.63 -12.88 -19.69
N PHE A 156 -0.94 -12.92 -18.54
CA PHE A 156 -1.54 -12.68 -17.24
C PHE A 156 -2.09 -11.26 -17.13
N LYS A 157 -3.30 -11.11 -16.58
CA LYS A 157 -4.02 -9.84 -16.50
C LYS A 157 -3.82 -9.18 -15.13
N TYR A 158 -3.16 -8.02 -15.10
CA TYR A 158 -2.93 -7.27 -13.87
C TYR A 158 -2.88 -5.77 -14.10
N GLU A 159 -3.16 -5.00 -13.05
CA GLU A 159 -2.88 -3.56 -12.96
C GLU A 159 -1.90 -3.33 -11.81
N VAL A 160 -1.01 -2.38 -11.94
CA VAL A 160 -0.08 -1.98 -10.88
C VAL A 160 -0.36 -0.56 -10.44
N ILE A 161 -0.47 -0.34 -9.13
CA ILE A 161 -0.62 1.00 -8.58
C ILE A 161 0.56 1.29 -7.64
N TYR A 162 1.35 2.32 -7.96
CA TYR A 162 2.45 2.77 -7.12
C TYR A 162 1.92 3.66 -5.99
N PHE A 163 2.02 3.17 -4.75
CA PHE A 163 1.65 3.91 -3.56
C PHE A 163 2.78 4.83 -3.11
N TYR A 164 2.39 6.05 -2.72
CA TYR A 164 3.27 7.06 -2.13
C TYR A 164 2.78 7.33 -0.72
N ASN A 165 3.66 7.46 0.23
CA ASN A 165 3.40 7.72 1.66
C ASN A 165 1.92 8.01 2.00
N VAL A 166 1.12 6.95 2.02
CA VAL A 166 -0.34 7.05 2.19
C VAL A 166 -0.65 7.51 3.62
N TYR A 167 -1.62 8.45 3.77
CA TYR A 167 -2.10 8.97 5.04
C TYR A 167 -3.63 9.06 5.03
N GLY A 168 -4.24 9.18 6.21
CA GLY A 168 -5.68 9.39 6.36
C GLY A 168 -6.36 8.40 7.31
N PRO A 169 -7.70 8.31 7.29
CA PRO A 169 -8.49 7.50 8.22
C PRO A 169 -8.01 6.04 8.29
N LYS A 170 -8.00 5.47 9.50
CA LYS A 170 -7.55 4.11 9.81
C LYS A 170 -6.04 3.86 9.62
N GLN A 171 -5.23 4.92 9.44
CA GLN A 171 -3.77 4.75 9.41
C GLN A 171 -3.24 4.26 10.76
N ILE A 172 -2.16 3.48 10.69
CA ILE A 172 -1.53 2.97 11.91
C ILE A 172 -0.75 4.10 12.57
N SER A 173 -1.10 4.44 13.81
CA SER A 173 -0.53 5.55 14.56
C SER A 173 0.44 5.13 15.67
N LYS A 174 0.47 3.84 16.04
CA LYS A 174 1.32 3.28 17.10
C LYS A 174 2.04 2.03 16.63
N GLY A 175 3.17 1.72 17.29
CA GLY A 175 3.96 0.53 17.00
C GLY A 175 4.82 0.64 15.74
N GLU A 176 5.46 -0.46 15.40
CA GLU A 176 6.51 -0.52 14.37
C GLU A 176 5.99 -0.29 12.94
N MET A 177 4.71 -0.55 12.72
CA MET A 177 4.06 -0.38 11.42
C MET A 177 3.36 0.98 11.28
N ALA A 178 3.58 1.91 12.21
CA ALA A 178 2.97 3.24 12.18
C ALA A 178 3.45 4.10 11.00
N THR A 179 2.54 4.88 10.39
CA THR A 179 2.88 5.88 9.38
C THR A 179 3.44 7.14 10.05
N VAL A 180 4.25 7.93 9.33
CA VAL A 180 4.79 9.16 9.91
C VAL A 180 3.69 10.14 10.31
N VAL A 181 2.65 10.28 9.47
CA VAL A 181 1.50 11.15 9.80
C VAL A 181 0.77 10.62 11.02
N GLY A 182 0.49 9.30 11.08
CA GLY A 182 -0.16 8.69 12.25
C GLY A 182 0.67 8.81 13.53
N ILE A 183 2.00 8.71 13.45
CA ILE A 183 2.88 8.97 14.60
C ILE A 183 2.71 10.41 15.08
N PHE A 184 2.69 11.39 14.16
CA PHE A 184 2.55 12.80 14.52
C PHE A 184 1.18 13.10 15.11
N GLU A 185 0.10 12.56 14.55
CA GLU A 185 -1.25 12.64 15.12
C GLU A 185 -1.29 12.09 16.55
N ASN A 186 -0.72 10.89 16.76
CA ASN A 186 -0.69 10.28 18.08
C ASN A 186 0.16 11.09 19.08
N CYS A 187 1.30 11.65 18.65
CA CYS A 187 2.10 12.52 19.50
C CYS A 187 1.33 13.78 19.88
N TYR A 188 0.69 14.43 18.90
CA TYR A 188 -0.10 15.66 19.11
C TYR A 188 -1.24 15.42 20.12
N LEU A 189 -2.07 14.40 19.91
CA LEU A 189 -3.18 14.06 20.80
C LEU A 189 -2.74 13.74 22.24
N ASN A 190 -1.54 13.19 22.40
CA ASN A 190 -0.99 12.86 23.72
C ASN A 190 -0.06 13.96 24.26
N LYS A 191 -0.04 15.17 23.67
CA LYS A 191 0.80 16.32 24.08
C LYS A 191 2.30 15.96 24.18
N LYS A 192 2.78 15.04 23.32
CA LYS A 192 4.17 14.59 23.26
C LYS A 192 4.89 15.27 22.10
N PRO A 193 6.22 15.52 22.19
CA PRO A 193 6.99 16.02 21.07
C PRO A 193 6.90 15.10 19.85
N LEU A 194 6.79 15.68 18.65
CA LEU A 194 6.83 14.95 17.39
C LEU A 194 8.24 14.41 17.16
N THR A 195 8.34 13.13 16.78
CA THR A 195 9.65 12.50 16.58
C THR A 195 10.08 12.55 15.12
N VAL A 196 11.17 13.26 14.82
CA VAL A 196 11.75 13.42 13.49
C VAL A 196 13.10 12.72 13.40
N VAL A 197 13.27 11.79 12.48
CA VAL A 197 14.56 11.14 12.22
C VAL A 197 15.51 12.13 11.53
N LYS A 198 16.72 12.30 12.07
CA LYS A 198 17.75 13.18 11.49
C LYS A 198 18.10 12.80 10.04
N PRO A 199 18.35 13.77 9.16
CA PRO A 199 18.36 15.23 9.43
C PRO A 199 16.97 15.88 9.35
N GLY A 200 15.90 15.17 8.98
CA GLY A 200 14.55 15.71 8.77
C GLY A 200 14.33 16.32 7.38
N THR A 201 15.39 16.42 6.57
CA THR A 201 15.35 16.99 5.21
C THR A 201 14.92 15.99 4.13
N GLN A 202 14.75 14.71 4.50
CA GLN A 202 14.25 13.69 3.57
C GLN A 202 12.86 14.03 3.08
N THR A 203 12.70 14.15 1.76
CA THR A 203 11.44 14.55 1.14
C THR A 203 10.52 13.38 0.86
N ARG A 204 9.21 13.60 0.99
CA ARG A 204 8.17 12.62 0.66
C ARG A 204 7.00 13.29 -0.05
N ARG A 205 6.34 12.53 -0.93
CA ARG A 205 5.03 12.86 -1.47
C ARG A 205 3.99 12.11 -0.65
N PHE A 206 3.08 12.85 -0.07
CA PHE A 206 2.02 12.31 0.78
C PHE A 206 0.72 12.23 -0.03
N THR A 207 0.12 11.04 -0.10
CA THR A 207 -1.12 10.82 -0.84
C THR A 207 -2.22 10.37 0.10
N HIS A 208 -3.35 11.04 0.08
CA HIS A 208 -4.48 10.66 0.92
C HIS A 208 -5.02 9.29 0.52
N VAL A 209 -5.43 8.48 1.50
CA VAL A 209 -5.92 7.11 1.27
C VAL A 209 -7.11 7.07 0.31
N LYS A 210 -7.99 8.06 0.33
CA LYS A 210 -9.11 8.17 -0.61
C LYS A 210 -8.65 8.32 -2.06
N ASP A 211 -7.59 9.10 -2.31
CA ASP A 211 -7.02 9.24 -3.66
C ASP A 211 -6.35 7.93 -4.11
N THR A 212 -5.67 7.25 -3.19
CA THR A 212 -5.05 5.93 -3.43
C THR A 212 -6.11 4.87 -3.78
N VAL A 213 -7.18 4.79 -3.00
CA VAL A 213 -8.29 3.87 -3.23
C VAL A 213 -9.01 4.17 -4.56
N ASN A 214 -9.27 5.44 -4.84
CA ASN A 214 -9.88 5.87 -6.10
C ASN A 214 -9.01 5.47 -7.31
N ALA A 215 -7.68 5.57 -7.19
CA ALA A 215 -6.76 5.12 -8.23
C ALA A 215 -6.82 3.59 -8.43
N CYS A 216 -6.93 2.80 -7.35
CA CYS A 216 -7.10 1.35 -7.44
C CYS A 216 -8.40 0.98 -8.16
N ILE A 217 -9.51 1.64 -7.83
CA ILE A 217 -10.81 1.42 -8.46
C ILE A 217 -10.78 1.87 -9.93
N TYR A 218 -10.16 3.00 -10.22
CA TYR A 218 -9.98 3.49 -11.59
C TYR A 218 -9.22 2.48 -12.45
N ALA A 219 -8.05 2.02 -12.00
CA ALA A 219 -7.24 1.02 -12.71
C ALA A 219 -8.00 -0.30 -12.90
N TRP A 220 -8.65 -0.80 -11.85
CA TRP A 220 -9.48 -1.99 -11.91
C TRP A 220 -10.58 -1.89 -12.98
N ARG A 221 -11.29 -0.76 -13.04
CA ARG A 221 -12.37 -0.52 -14.00
C ARG A 221 -11.87 -0.34 -15.43
N LYS A 222 -10.72 0.36 -15.60
CA LYS A 222 -10.11 0.57 -16.92
C LYS A 222 -9.61 -0.71 -17.57
N ASN A 223 -9.10 -1.65 -16.78
CA ASN A 223 -8.72 -2.99 -17.24
C ASN A 223 -7.79 -2.98 -18.47
N LYS A 224 -6.73 -2.19 -18.41
CA LYS A 224 -5.80 -1.97 -19.54
C LYS A 224 -4.47 -2.70 -19.40
N ASN A 225 -4.25 -3.42 -18.29
CA ASN A 225 -2.98 -4.08 -17.94
C ASN A 225 -1.81 -3.09 -17.95
N LEU A 226 -1.97 -1.98 -17.20
CA LEU A 226 -1.04 -0.86 -17.15
C LEU A 226 -0.59 -0.56 -15.72
N HIS A 227 0.40 0.31 -15.62
CA HIS A 227 0.91 0.82 -14.36
C HIS A 227 0.35 2.23 -14.10
N TYR A 228 0.03 2.52 -12.84
CA TYR A 228 -0.54 3.80 -12.41
C TYR A 228 0.23 4.35 -11.23
N SER A 229 0.51 5.64 -11.26
CA SER A 229 1.16 6.38 -10.20
C SER A 229 0.20 7.41 -9.63
N VAL A 230 -0.07 7.33 -8.32
CA VAL A 230 -0.95 8.29 -7.62
C VAL A 230 -0.12 9.07 -6.60
N ALA A 231 0.46 10.19 -7.05
CA ALA A 231 1.32 11.03 -6.23
C ALA A 231 0.79 12.46 -6.13
N ALA A 232 0.91 13.05 -4.94
CA ALA A 232 0.72 14.49 -4.80
C ALA A 232 1.78 15.26 -5.61
N ASN A 233 1.41 16.42 -6.16
CA ASN A 233 2.33 17.24 -6.94
C ASN A 233 3.47 17.79 -6.08
N LYS A 234 3.17 18.23 -4.86
CA LYS A 234 4.14 18.78 -3.91
C LYS A 234 4.75 17.69 -3.04
N SER A 235 6.05 17.74 -2.85
CA SER A 235 6.76 16.98 -1.84
C SER A 235 7.03 17.87 -0.63
N TYR A 236 7.14 17.27 0.54
CA TYR A 236 7.50 17.94 1.78
C TYR A 236 8.63 17.16 2.44
N THR A 237 9.51 17.87 3.10
CA THR A 237 10.45 17.28 4.04
C THR A 237 9.68 16.77 5.27
N ILE A 238 10.27 15.81 5.99
CA ILE A 238 9.65 15.33 7.24
C ILE A 238 9.61 16.45 8.28
N LEU A 239 10.59 17.36 8.26
CA LEU A 239 10.60 18.53 9.15
C LEU A 239 9.48 19.53 8.80
N GLU A 240 9.25 19.84 7.51
CA GLU A 240 8.12 20.67 7.08
C GLU A 240 6.79 20.05 7.51
N LEU A 241 6.63 18.73 7.31
CA LEU A 241 5.44 18.02 7.77
C LEU A 241 5.22 18.16 9.28
N ALA A 242 6.29 17.99 10.09
CA ALA A 242 6.21 18.14 11.54
C ALA A 242 5.80 19.56 11.95
N LYS A 243 6.36 20.59 11.30
CA LYS A 243 6.03 22.00 11.56
C LYS A 243 4.55 22.31 11.31
N MET A 244 3.85 21.59 10.38
CA MET A 244 2.42 21.79 10.15
C MET A 244 1.57 21.46 11.39
N PHE A 245 2.02 20.59 12.28
CA PHE A 245 1.31 20.23 13.52
C PHE A 245 1.47 21.27 14.64
N LYS A 246 2.29 22.32 14.47
CA LYS A 246 2.49 23.39 15.46
C LYS A 246 2.84 22.88 16.87
N SER A 247 3.65 21.83 16.95
CA SER A 247 4.01 21.13 18.19
C SER A 247 5.54 21.02 18.32
N ASN A 248 6.02 20.77 19.55
CA ASN A 248 7.45 20.58 19.82
C ASN A 248 8.00 19.38 19.04
N ILE A 249 9.25 19.48 18.59
CA ILE A 249 9.92 18.46 17.78
C ILE A 249 11.12 17.91 18.54
N LYS A 250 11.22 16.56 18.59
CA LYS A 250 12.37 15.83 19.11
C LYS A 250 13.05 15.07 17.98
N PHE A 251 14.33 15.28 17.76
CA PHE A 251 15.09 14.54 16.76
C PHE A 251 15.53 13.17 17.26
N LEU A 252 15.38 12.16 16.40
CA LEU A 252 15.87 10.80 16.59
C LEU A 252 17.14 10.57 15.74
N PRO A 253 17.99 9.57 16.08
CA PRO A 253 19.14 9.17 15.26
C PRO A 253 18.74 8.78 13.83
N LYS A 254 19.71 8.82 12.92
CA LYS A 254 19.54 8.32 11.53
C LYS A 254 19.17 6.83 11.51
N ARG A 255 18.47 6.40 10.46
CA ARG A 255 18.05 5.01 10.27
C ARG A 255 18.62 4.44 8.97
N SER A 256 18.89 3.14 8.94
CA SER A 256 19.29 2.41 7.73
C SER A 256 18.18 2.43 6.66
N GLY A 257 18.56 2.46 5.38
CA GLY A 257 17.63 2.44 4.25
C GLY A 257 16.82 3.74 4.06
N GLU A 258 17.16 4.83 4.76
CA GLU A 258 16.47 6.12 4.62
C GLU A 258 16.74 6.72 3.23
N ARG A 259 15.68 7.01 2.49
CA ARG A 259 15.77 7.74 1.22
C ARG A 259 15.70 9.24 1.46
N TYR A 260 16.60 10.00 0.85
CA TYR A 260 16.64 11.46 0.99
C TYR A 260 15.73 12.19 0.00
N SER A 261 15.49 11.63 -1.19
CA SER A 261 14.64 12.25 -2.23
C SER A 261 13.32 11.52 -2.43
N SER A 262 12.25 12.26 -2.67
CA SER A 262 10.98 11.65 -3.06
C SER A 262 11.01 11.20 -4.52
N ALA A 263 10.55 9.98 -4.78
CA ALA A 263 10.36 9.48 -6.13
C ALA A 263 9.29 10.31 -6.87
N PHE A 264 9.54 10.55 -8.17
CA PHE A 264 8.54 11.08 -9.09
C PHE A 264 8.49 10.19 -10.33
N SER A 265 7.32 10.02 -10.94
CA SER A 265 7.07 9.05 -12.02
C SER A 265 7.71 9.38 -13.39
N LYS A 266 8.76 10.21 -13.43
CA LYS A 266 9.53 10.48 -14.66
C LYS A 266 10.66 9.47 -14.86
N MET A 267 10.43 8.20 -14.59
CA MET A 267 11.49 7.22 -14.65
C MET A 267 11.38 6.35 -15.89
N ASN A 268 12.53 5.95 -16.43
CA ASN A 268 12.67 4.92 -17.45
C ASN A 268 12.18 3.56 -16.90
N LEU A 269 10.88 3.41 -16.83
CA LEU A 269 10.27 2.10 -16.72
C LEU A 269 9.96 1.63 -18.14
N ASN A 270 10.26 0.39 -18.42
CA ASN A 270 9.88 -0.27 -19.67
C ASN A 270 8.34 -0.29 -19.86
N ASN A 271 7.58 0.13 -18.85
CA ASN A 271 6.13 0.20 -18.84
C ASN A 271 5.63 1.65 -18.81
N LYS A 272 4.62 1.92 -19.63
CA LYS A 272 3.90 3.18 -19.62
C LYS A 272 3.18 3.35 -18.27
N VAL A 273 3.62 4.31 -17.46
CA VAL A 273 2.98 4.66 -16.19
C VAL A 273 1.99 5.80 -16.40
N ILE A 274 0.72 5.56 -16.12
CA ILE A 274 -0.33 6.59 -16.14
C ILE A 274 -0.32 7.33 -14.81
N ARG A 275 -0.16 8.65 -14.89
CA ARG A 275 -0.19 9.51 -13.71
C ARG A 275 -1.62 9.89 -13.35
N ILE A 276 -2.04 9.56 -12.14
CA ILE A 276 -3.30 10.01 -11.53
C ILE A 276 -2.98 11.14 -10.56
N LYS A 277 -3.65 12.29 -10.74
CA LYS A 277 -3.48 13.45 -9.85
C LYS A 277 -4.15 13.18 -8.51
N ALA A 278 -3.39 13.23 -7.42
CA ALA A 278 -3.94 13.27 -6.07
C ALA A 278 -4.64 14.63 -5.83
N LYS A 279 -5.82 14.61 -5.25
CA LYS A 279 -6.68 15.78 -5.06
C LYS A 279 -6.61 16.36 -3.65
N ILE A 280 -6.50 15.49 -2.63
CA ILE A 280 -6.53 15.89 -1.22
C ILE A 280 -5.14 16.29 -0.78
N LYS A 281 -4.99 17.53 -0.31
CA LYS A 281 -3.71 18.07 0.15
C LYS A 281 -3.48 17.68 1.61
N ILE A 282 -2.23 17.34 1.94
CA ILE A 282 -1.84 16.99 3.32
C ILE A 282 -2.02 18.16 4.28
N GLN A 283 -1.78 19.39 3.82
CA GLN A 283 -1.96 20.60 4.61
C GLN A 283 -3.42 20.77 5.08
N ASP A 284 -4.36 20.60 4.15
CA ASP A 284 -5.79 20.74 4.46
C ASP A 284 -6.24 19.65 5.45
N TYR A 285 -5.75 18.42 5.25
CA TYR A 285 -6.01 17.30 6.17
C TYR A 285 -5.50 17.59 7.59
N ILE A 286 -4.26 18.08 7.71
CA ILE A 286 -3.68 18.41 9.02
C ILE A 286 -4.41 19.59 9.66
N ASN A 287 -4.75 20.65 8.90
CA ASN A 287 -5.52 21.77 9.43
C ASN A 287 -6.87 21.32 10.00
N ASN A 288 -7.59 20.45 9.27
CA ASN A 288 -8.85 19.88 9.76
C ASN A 288 -8.65 19.01 11.02
N PHE A 289 -7.55 18.24 11.09
CA PHE A 289 -7.21 17.45 12.27
C PHE A 289 -6.92 18.33 13.50
N LEU A 290 -6.27 19.48 13.31
CA LEU A 290 -5.92 20.40 14.41
C LEU A 290 -7.11 21.25 14.88
N SER A 291 -8.20 21.31 14.11
CA SER A 291 -9.43 22.06 14.46
C SER A 291 -10.45 21.24 15.26
N ILE A 292 -10.19 19.95 15.47
CA ILE A 292 -10.99 19.05 16.32
C ILE A 292 -10.51 19.11 17.77
#